data_14df32642c31b22e83cd54e403ca1b8f
#
_entry.id   14df32642c31b22e83cd54e403ca1b8f
#
_cell.length_a   1.000
_cell.length_b   1.000
_cell.length_c   1.000
_cell.angle_alpha   90.00
_cell.angle_beta   90.00
_cell.angle_gamma   90.00
#
_symmetry.space_group_name_H-M   'P 1'
#
loop_
_entity.id
_entity.type
_entity.pdbx_description
1 polymer ?
#
loop_
_entity_poly.entity_id
_entity_poly.type
_entity_poly.pdbx_seq_one_letter_code
_entity_poly.pdbx_strand_id
1 'polypeptide(L)'
;MYDHPFQWGSKRTGPDLARIGGKYTNDWHVRHLTNPRDVVPESIMPGYKFLHRPLVADDVVAKLKTLRVVGVPYTEDDIANAKADLVAQATDGASTDALLQRYPKASVGKKDKTSEQVTEMDALVAYLQVLGTMVDFTTLKSDAIR
;
A
#
# COMPACT_ATOMS: atom_id res chain seq x y z
N MET A 1 9.16 20.39 -0.03
CA MET A 1 8.19 21.37 0.48
C MET A 1 7.18 20.70 1.43
N TYR A 2 6.73 19.47 1.14
CA TYR A 2 5.73 18.74 1.95
C TYR A 2 6.34 17.73 2.91
N ASP A 3 7.64 17.68 3.04
CA ASP A 3 8.30 16.88 4.06
C ASP A 3 8.08 17.52 5.42
N HIS A 4 7.52 16.76 6.36
CA HIS A 4 7.33 17.24 7.72
C HIS A 4 8.70 17.37 8.41
N PRO A 5 9.09 18.57 8.89
CA PRO A 5 10.28 18.69 9.71
C PRO A 5 10.06 17.90 11.01
N PHE A 6 11.08 17.18 11.45
CA PHE A 6 11.04 16.48 12.72
C PHE A 6 11.27 17.47 13.86
N GLN A 7 10.20 17.89 14.51
CA GLN A 7 10.24 18.89 15.58
C GLN A 7 10.90 18.37 16.87
N TRP A 8 10.95 17.05 17.03
CA TRP A 8 11.40 16.39 18.25
C TRP A 8 12.74 15.67 18.11
N GLY A 9 13.58 16.07 17.15
CA GLY A 9 14.86 15.43 16.91
C GLY A 9 14.78 14.06 16.25
N SER A 10 13.58 13.62 15.84
CA SER A 10 13.41 12.38 15.09
C SER A 10 14.18 12.45 13.77
N LYS A 11 14.74 11.31 13.37
CA LYS A 11 15.51 11.21 12.14
C LYS A 11 14.97 10.06 11.29
N ARG A 12 14.93 10.24 9.98
CA ARG A 12 14.63 9.18 9.04
C ARG A 12 15.84 8.28 8.88
N THR A 13 15.66 6.97 9.10
CA THR A 13 16.72 5.97 8.86
C THR A 13 16.77 5.56 7.39
N GLY A 14 15.65 5.70 6.68
CA GLY A 14 15.50 5.45 5.25
C GLY A 14 14.75 6.58 4.57
N PRO A 15 14.26 6.38 3.33
CA PRO A 15 13.47 7.38 2.63
C PRO A 15 12.17 7.68 3.38
N ASP A 16 11.69 8.91 3.23
CA ASP A 16 10.37 9.31 3.69
C ASP A 16 9.30 8.44 3.02
N LEU A 17 8.34 7.93 3.80
CA LEU A 17 7.26 7.11 3.27
C LEU A 17 6.42 7.85 2.23
N ALA A 18 6.28 9.18 2.34
CA ALA A 18 5.61 10.01 1.34
C ALA A 18 6.30 10.02 -0.03
N ARG A 19 7.47 9.41 -0.17
CA ARG A 19 8.25 9.34 -1.43
C ARG A 19 8.55 7.91 -1.86
N ILE A 20 7.89 6.93 -1.27
CA ILE A 20 8.18 5.52 -1.50
C ILE A 20 7.45 4.97 -2.73
N GLY A 21 6.22 5.44 -3.00
CA GLY A 21 5.40 4.97 -4.11
C GLY A 21 6.11 5.12 -5.45
N GLY A 22 6.22 4.04 -6.18
CA GLY A 22 6.89 3.98 -7.48
C GLY A 22 8.43 4.13 -7.45
N LYS A 23 9.06 4.27 -6.28
CA LYS A 23 10.51 4.45 -6.16
C LYS A 23 11.28 3.16 -6.40
N TYR A 24 10.78 2.05 -5.87
CA TYR A 24 11.39 0.72 -6.01
C TYR A 24 10.40 -0.25 -6.65
N THR A 25 10.94 -1.29 -7.29
CA THR A 25 10.09 -2.35 -7.88
C THR A 25 9.41 -3.20 -6.81
N ASN A 26 8.32 -3.88 -7.17
CA ASN A 26 7.66 -4.82 -6.27
C ASN A 26 8.62 -5.91 -5.78
N ASP A 27 9.44 -6.48 -6.69
CA ASP A 27 10.43 -7.50 -6.35
C ASP A 27 11.47 -6.99 -5.35
N TRP A 28 11.92 -5.74 -5.52
CA TRP A 28 12.82 -5.12 -4.55
C TRP A 28 12.19 -5.05 -3.16
N HIS A 29 10.92 -4.64 -3.06
CA HIS A 29 10.20 -4.56 -1.78
C HIS A 29 10.06 -5.94 -1.14
N VAL A 30 9.63 -6.94 -1.90
CA VAL A 30 9.49 -8.32 -1.38
C VAL A 30 10.82 -8.84 -0.86
N ARG A 31 11.91 -8.72 -1.64
CA ARG A 31 13.26 -9.15 -1.21
C ARG A 31 13.74 -8.37 0.01
N HIS A 32 13.58 -7.04 0.00
CA HIS A 32 13.99 -6.19 1.11
C HIS A 32 13.25 -6.51 2.42
N LEU A 33 11.95 -6.79 2.35
CA LEU A 33 11.15 -7.16 3.52
C LEU A 33 11.45 -8.60 3.97
N THR A 34 11.71 -9.52 3.04
CA THR A 34 12.03 -10.92 3.37
C THR A 34 13.42 -11.03 4.04
N ASN A 35 14.42 -10.43 3.43
CA ASN A 35 15.78 -10.35 3.96
C ASN A 35 16.44 -9.05 3.49
N PRO A 36 16.49 -8.00 4.34
CA PRO A 36 17.02 -6.69 3.94
C PRO A 36 18.46 -6.75 3.42
N ARG A 37 19.27 -7.69 3.91
CA ARG A 37 20.68 -7.82 3.50
C ARG A 37 20.88 -8.35 2.08
N ASP A 38 19.85 -8.93 1.47
CA ASP A 38 19.91 -9.36 0.06
C ASP A 38 19.94 -8.17 -0.91
N VAL A 39 19.51 -7.01 -0.48
CA VAL A 39 19.48 -5.77 -1.29
C VAL A 39 20.35 -4.66 -0.69
N VAL A 40 20.58 -4.68 0.61
CA VAL A 40 21.46 -3.76 1.34
C VAL A 40 22.31 -4.58 2.33
N PRO A 41 23.50 -5.04 1.95
CA PRO A 41 24.31 -5.97 2.75
C PRO A 41 24.58 -5.50 4.19
N GLU A 42 24.71 -4.20 4.40
CA GLU A 42 25.00 -3.60 5.72
C GLU A 42 23.74 -3.27 6.52
N SER A 43 22.57 -3.70 6.05
CA SER A 43 21.30 -3.39 6.71
C SER A 43 21.25 -3.99 8.13
N ILE A 44 20.81 -3.15 9.09
CA ILE A 44 20.47 -3.56 10.46
C ILE A 44 18.97 -3.87 10.60
N MET A 45 18.17 -3.69 9.55
CA MET A 45 16.74 -3.98 9.54
C MET A 45 16.54 -5.49 9.72
N PRO A 46 15.62 -5.94 10.59
CA PRO A 46 15.26 -7.35 10.67
C PRO A 46 14.47 -7.81 9.44
N GLY A 47 14.53 -9.08 9.12
CA GLY A 47 13.71 -9.69 8.09
C GLY A 47 12.27 -9.94 8.58
N TYR A 48 11.29 -9.73 7.70
CA TYR A 48 9.86 -9.89 7.98
C TYR A 48 9.28 -11.08 7.20
N LYS A 49 9.93 -12.24 7.28
CA LYS A 49 9.53 -13.47 6.56
C LYS A 49 8.10 -13.92 6.86
N PHE A 50 7.57 -13.57 8.04
CA PHE A 50 6.20 -13.90 8.42
C PHE A 50 5.14 -13.23 7.53
N LEU A 51 5.47 -12.17 6.78
CA LEU A 51 4.57 -11.51 5.83
C LEU A 51 4.15 -12.41 4.65
N HIS A 52 4.84 -13.53 4.42
CA HIS A 52 4.45 -14.52 3.41
C HIS A 52 3.25 -15.37 3.83
N ARG A 53 2.74 -15.21 5.04
CA ARG A 53 1.51 -15.88 5.49
C ARG A 53 0.28 -15.33 4.77
N PRO A 54 -0.77 -16.18 4.62
CA PRO A 54 -2.03 -15.75 3.99
C PRO A 54 -2.63 -14.53 4.68
N LEU A 55 -3.13 -13.59 3.88
CA LEU A 55 -3.82 -12.41 4.38
C LEU A 55 -5.20 -12.80 4.91
N VAL A 56 -5.48 -12.49 6.18
CA VAL A 56 -6.82 -12.62 6.77
C VAL A 56 -7.63 -11.37 6.41
N ALA A 57 -8.59 -11.52 5.50
CA ALA A 57 -9.37 -10.41 4.96
C ALA A 57 -10.87 -10.49 5.30
N ASP A 58 -11.27 -11.33 6.25
CA ASP A 58 -12.68 -11.53 6.60
C ASP A 58 -13.33 -10.26 7.14
N ASP A 59 -12.57 -9.41 7.77
CA ASP A 59 -13.01 -8.17 8.40
C ASP A 59 -12.87 -6.91 7.50
N VAL A 60 -12.46 -7.06 6.22
CA VAL A 60 -12.24 -5.91 5.33
C VAL A 60 -13.48 -5.02 5.21
N VAL A 61 -14.66 -5.60 5.09
CA VAL A 61 -15.93 -4.86 5.02
C VAL A 61 -16.17 -4.07 6.31
N ALA A 62 -15.92 -4.67 7.47
CA ALA A 62 -16.07 -3.99 8.75
C ALA A 62 -15.06 -2.84 8.91
N LYS A 63 -13.82 -3.04 8.45
CA LYS A 63 -12.78 -2.00 8.42
C LYS A 63 -13.16 -0.80 7.55
N LEU A 64 -13.68 -1.04 6.33
CA LEU A 64 -14.13 0.05 5.47
C LEU A 64 -15.31 0.82 6.09
N LYS A 65 -16.28 0.13 6.69
CA LYS A 65 -17.39 0.77 7.43
C LYS A 65 -16.87 1.65 8.57
N THR A 66 -15.92 1.16 9.36
CA THR A 66 -15.31 1.92 10.45
C THR A 66 -14.56 3.13 9.92
N LEU A 67 -13.78 2.99 8.86
CA LEU A 67 -13.07 4.10 8.23
C LEU A 67 -14.03 5.16 7.71
N ARG A 68 -15.18 4.76 7.15
CA ARG A 68 -16.24 5.69 6.74
C ARG A 68 -16.80 6.50 7.92
N VAL A 69 -17.00 5.87 9.08
CA VAL A 69 -17.47 6.56 10.28
C VAL A 69 -16.47 7.64 10.73
N VAL A 70 -15.18 7.42 10.57
CA VAL A 70 -14.14 8.42 10.90
C VAL A 70 -13.83 9.39 9.76
N GLY A 71 -14.65 9.42 8.71
CA GLY A 71 -14.62 10.46 7.67
C GLY A 71 -13.93 10.07 6.36
N VAL A 72 -13.50 8.83 6.19
CA VAL A 72 -13.00 8.37 4.88
C VAL A 72 -14.18 8.20 3.92
N PRO A 73 -14.16 8.78 2.69
CA PRO A 73 -15.33 8.86 1.81
C PRO A 73 -15.61 7.56 1.04
N TYR A 74 -15.68 6.43 1.73
CA TYR A 74 -16.11 5.17 1.12
C TYR A 74 -17.60 5.17 0.82
N THR A 75 -17.97 4.80 -0.40
CA THR A 75 -19.35 4.63 -0.85
C THR A 75 -19.92 3.27 -0.41
N GLU A 76 -21.22 3.07 -0.56
CA GLU A 76 -21.83 1.75 -0.36
C GLU A 76 -21.32 0.72 -1.36
N ASP A 77 -21.04 1.16 -2.61
CA ASP A 77 -20.48 0.30 -3.66
C ASP A 77 -19.06 -0.17 -3.32
N ASP A 78 -18.20 0.72 -2.81
CA ASP A 78 -16.86 0.36 -2.34
C ASP A 78 -16.92 -0.72 -1.25
N ILE A 79 -17.83 -0.55 -0.30
CA ILE A 79 -17.99 -1.47 0.83
C ILE A 79 -18.54 -2.82 0.36
N ALA A 80 -19.54 -2.81 -0.55
CA ALA A 80 -20.15 -4.03 -1.07
C ALA A 80 -19.14 -4.87 -1.87
N ASN A 81 -18.26 -4.22 -2.63
CA ASN A 81 -17.28 -4.88 -3.48
C ASN A 81 -15.92 -5.13 -2.80
N ALA A 82 -15.71 -4.72 -1.55
CA ALA A 82 -14.42 -4.72 -0.88
C ALA A 82 -13.66 -6.06 -0.92
N LYS A 83 -14.35 -7.19 -0.72
CA LYS A 83 -13.73 -8.52 -0.79
C LYS A 83 -13.34 -8.90 -2.22
N ALA A 84 -14.21 -8.62 -3.19
CA ALA A 84 -13.94 -8.89 -4.60
C ALA A 84 -12.79 -8.03 -5.11
N ASP A 85 -12.75 -6.77 -4.75
CA ASP A 85 -11.69 -5.83 -5.10
C ASP A 85 -10.34 -6.24 -4.53
N LEU A 86 -10.31 -6.70 -3.27
CA LEU A 86 -9.08 -7.18 -2.65
C LEU A 86 -8.50 -8.38 -3.39
N VAL A 87 -9.34 -9.34 -3.77
CA VAL A 87 -8.91 -10.52 -4.54
C VAL A 87 -8.47 -10.10 -5.95
N ALA A 88 -9.25 -9.28 -6.64
CA ALA A 88 -8.92 -8.78 -7.97
C ALA A 88 -7.60 -8.01 -7.99
N GLN A 89 -7.35 -7.19 -6.96
CA GLN A 89 -6.12 -6.40 -6.83
C GLN A 89 -4.87 -7.29 -6.76
N ALA A 90 -4.95 -8.41 -6.06
CA ALA A 90 -3.80 -9.26 -5.76
C ALA A 90 -3.66 -10.48 -6.69
N THR A 91 -4.54 -10.63 -7.69
CA THR A 91 -4.53 -11.80 -8.60
C THR A 91 -4.05 -11.38 -9.99
N ASP A 92 -2.98 -12.02 -10.47
CA ASP A 92 -2.50 -11.79 -11.84
C ASP A 92 -3.52 -12.28 -12.86
N GLY A 93 -3.77 -11.47 -13.91
CA GLY A 93 -4.72 -11.79 -14.98
C GLY A 93 -6.20 -11.64 -14.61
N ALA A 94 -6.55 -11.25 -13.38
CA ALA A 94 -7.91 -10.90 -13.03
C ALA A 94 -8.35 -9.61 -13.75
N SER A 95 -9.65 -9.49 -14.08
CA SER A 95 -10.18 -8.22 -14.55
C SER A 95 -10.13 -7.19 -13.42
N THR A 96 -9.41 -6.11 -13.66
CA THR A 96 -9.22 -5.03 -12.69
C THR A 96 -9.98 -3.76 -13.06
N ASP A 97 -10.77 -3.77 -14.14
CA ASP A 97 -11.43 -2.57 -14.67
C ASP A 97 -12.37 -1.93 -13.66
N ALA A 98 -13.24 -2.73 -13.02
CA ALA A 98 -14.16 -2.24 -12.00
C ALA A 98 -13.42 -1.74 -10.75
N LEU A 99 -12.36 -2.42 -10.35
CA LEU A 99 -11.48 -1.99 -9.26
C LEU A 99 -10.83 -0.64 -9.57
N LEU A 100 -10.26 -0.47 -10.76
CA LEU A 100 -9.58 0.76 -11.17
C LEU A 100 -10.54 1.93 -11.40
N GLN A 101 -11.82 1.67 -11.70
CA GLN A 101 -12.84 2.71 -11.69
C GLN A 101 -13.08 3.26 -10.28
N ARG A 102 -13.13 2.40 -9.26
CA ARG A 102 -13.28 2.81 -7.86
C ARG A 102 -11.98 3.37 -7.28
N TYR A 103 -10.86 2.75 -7.61
CA TYR A 103 -9.53 3.08 -7.08
C TYR A 103 -8.50 3.29 -8.19
N PRO A 104 -8.52 4.43 -8.91
CA PRO A 104 -7.70 4.66 -10.11
C PRO A 104 -6.18 4.52 -9.91
N LYS A 105 -5.71 4.67 -8.68
CA LYS A 105 -4.28 4.59 -8.32
C LYS A 105 -3.92 3.30 -7.58
N ALA A 106 -4.81 2.31 -7.55
CA ALA A 106 -4.51 1.04 -6.90
C ALA A 106 -3.33 0.32 -7.57
N SER A 107 -2.41 -0.19 -6.76
CA SER A 107 -1.33 -1.05 -7.24
C SER A 107 -1.85 -2.47 -7.42
N VAL A 108 -2.11 -2.87 -8.64
CA VAL A 108 -2.69 -4.18 -8.98
C VAL A 108 -1.60 -5.23 -9.32
N GLY A 109 -2.02 -6.51 -9.34
CA GLY A 109 -1.20 -7.67 -9.63
C GLY A 109 -0.50 -8.26 -8.40
N LYS A 110 -0.17 -9.54 -8.51
CA LYS A 110 0.51 -10.32 -7.46
C LYS A 110 1.92 -9.78 -7.20
N LYS A 111 2.29 -9.57 -5.93
CA LYS A 111 3.61 -9.08 -5.52
C LYS A 111 4.46 -10.22 -4.97
N ASP A 112 3.87 -11.02 -4.11
CA ASP A 112 4.51 -12.18 -3.48
C ASP A 112 4.29 -13.42 -4.35
N LYS A 113 5.32 -13.79 -5.12
CA LYS A 113 5.29 -14.97 -6.01
C LYS A 113 5.64 -16.28 -5.31
N THR A 114 5.81 -16.27 -4.00
CA THR A 114 6.12 -17.48 -3.21
C THR A 114 4.87 -18.25 -2.81
N SER A 115 3.67 -17.68 -2.97
CA SER A 115 2.39 -18.27 -2.58
C SER A 115 1.34 -18.05 -3.66
N GLU A 116 0.46 -19.03 -3.87
CA GLU A 116 -0.74 -18.87 -4.70
C GLU A 116 -1.81 -17.99 -4.04
N GLN A 117 -1.84 -17.98 -2.71
CA GLN A 117 -2.79 -17.19 -1.93
C GLN A 117 -2.33 -15.73 -1.83
N VAL A 118 -3.28 -14.82 -1.61
CA VAL A 118 -2.97 -13.43 -1.25
C VAL A 118 -2.31 -13.41 0.11
N THR A 119 -1.14 -12.79 0.21
CA THR A 119 -0.34 -12.72 1.43
C THR A 119 -0.35 -11.33 2.06
N GLU A 120 0.06 -11.23 3.32
CA GLU A 120 0.29 -9.93 3.96
C GLU A 120 1.39 -9.13 3.24
N MET A 121 2.35 -9.81 2.60
CA MET A 121 3.37 -9.20 1.76
C MET A 121 2.76 -8.51 0.55
N ASP A 122 1.78 -9.15 -0.14
CA ASP A 122 1.05 -8.51 -1.25
C ASP A 122 0.39 -7.20 -0.80
N ALA A 123 -0.30 -7.24 0.33
CA ALA A 123 -1.01 -6.08 0.87
C ALA A 123 -0.03 -4.95 1.25
N LEU A 124 1.06 -5.28 1.95
CA LEU A 124 2.04 -4.28 2.37
C LEU A 124 2.75 -3.65 1.17
N VAL A 125 3.20 -4.44 0.19
CA VAL A 125 3.89 -3.90 -0.99
C VAL A 125 2.93 -3.06 -1.84
N ALA A 126 1.66 -3.48 -2.01
CA ALA A 126 0.66 -2.67 -2.69
C ALA A 126 0.45 -1.32 -1.99
N TYR A 127 0.39 -1.31 -0.66
CA TYR A 127 0.31 -0.08 0.14
C TYR A 127 1.55 0.81 -0.06
N LEU A 128 2.76 0.26 0.03
CA LEU A 128 3.99 1.02 -0.17
C LEU A 128 4.05 1.68 -1.56
N GLN A 129 3.55 1.00 -2.59
CA GLN A 129 3.57 1.52 -3.96
C GLN A 129 2.63 2.71 -4.21
N VAL A 130 1.63 2.93 -3.36
CA VAL A 130 0.73 4.09 -3.49
C VAL A 130 1.11 5.26 -2.59
N LEU A 131 2.02 5.07 -1.65
CA LEU A 131 2.42 6.12 -0.72
C LEU A 131 3.04 7.32 -1.44
N GLY A 132 2.46 8.50 -1.19
CA GLY A 132 2.88 9.76 -1.83
C GLY A 132 2.40 9.95 -3.27
N THR A 133 1.63 9.01 -3.84
CA THR A 133 1.10 9.10 -5.22
C THR A 133 -0.39 9.49 -5.28
N MET A 134 -1.09 9.44 -4.14
CA MET A 134 -2.54 9.62 -4.08
C MET A 134 -2.98 11.05 -4.36
N VAL A 135 -2.16 12.05 -4.01
CA VAL A 135 -2.45 13.47 -4.18
C VAL A 135 -1.45 14.08 -5.17
N ASP A 136 -1.97 14.80 -6.16
CA ASP A 136 -1.14 15.64 -7.03
C ASP A 136 -1.09 17.05 -6.46
N PHE A 137 0.02 17.35 -5.78
CA PHE A 137 0.21 18.65 -5.15
C PHE A 137 0.41 19.79 -6.15
N THR A 138 0.65 19.51 -7.42
CA THR A 138 0.78 20.56 -8.44
C THR A 138 -0.56 21.17 -8.81
N THR A 139 -1.65 20.45 -8.57
CA THR A 139 -3.03 20.87 -8.87
C THR A 139 -3.73 21.53 -7.69
N LEU A 140 -3.14 21.47 -6.48
CA LEU A 140 -3.73 22.06 -5.28
C LEU A 140 -3.65 23.60 -5.33
N LYS A 141 -4.83 24.24 -5.26
CA LYS A 141 -4.94 25.67 -5.09
C LYS A 141 -4.80 26.04 -3.61
N SER A 142 -4.17 27.18 -3.32
CA SER A 142 -3.94 27.65 -1.93
C SER A 142 -5.23 27.77 -1.11
N ASP A 143 -6.36 28.00 -1.76
CA ASP A 143 -7.66 28.19 -1.11
C ASP A 143 -8.31 26.86 -0.65
N ALA A 144 -7.81 25.72 -1.10
CA ALA A 144 -8.27 24.39 -0.69
C ALA A 144 -7.60 23.88 0.60
N ILE A 145 -6.69 24.65 1.17
CA ILE A 145 -5.85 24.25 2.34
C ILE A 145 -6.31 24.96 3.64
N ARG A 146 -7.43 25.67 3.61
CA ARG A 146 -8.01 26.36 4.80
C ARG A 146 -9.13 25.57 5.42
#